data_fe2f7ce436ea62014779914d92d5362a
#
_entry.id   fe2f7ce436ea62014779914d92d5362a
#
_cell.length_a   1.000
_cell.length_b   1.000
_cell.length_c   1.000
_cell.angle_alpha   90.00
_cell.angle_beta   90.00
_cell.angle_gamma   90.00
#
_symmetry.space_group_name_H-M   'P 1'
#
loop_
_entity.id
_entity.type
_entity.pdbx_description
1 polymer ?
#
loop_
_entity_poly.entity_id
_entity_poly.type
_entity_poly.pdbx_seq_one_letter_code
_entity_poly.pdbx_strand_id
1 'polypeptide(L)'
;MQNTPNSNRTHIIFLGAVNAGKSSLLNAVTEQEISIVSNIQGTTTDSVKKTMELIPFGPVLFIDTAGFNDDTELGKLRIEKTLKEIKKSDFAVYVVDGNNFDINIYNEHIALMKKYNLPFITAVNKSDLLSDEKKEELKKIIKEPYFISAKDRESILDFKKILIEKLDILEEEPSLLK
;
A
#
# COMPACT_ATOMS: atom_id res chain seq x y z
N MET A 1 16.98 -19.85 9.92
CA MET A 1 16.49 -18.55 9.47
C MET A 1 17.18 -17.46 10.23
N GLN A 2 17.89 -16.62 9.51
CA GLN A 2 18.48 -15.46 10.16
C GLN A 2 17.38 -14.41 10.33
N ASN A 3 17.19 -13.95 11.56
CA ASN A 3 16.24 -12.87 11.81
C ASN A 3 16.89 -11.53 11.47
N THR A 4 16.49 -10.95 10.33
CA THR A 4 16.94 -9.62 9.94
C THR A 4 16.24 -8.58 10.83
N PRO A 5 16.99 -7.68 11.48
CA PRO A 5 16.35 -6.59 12.24
C PRO A 5 15.47 -5.72 11.36
N ASN A 6 14.36 -5.22 11.90
CA ASN A 6 13.43 -4.36 11.15
C ASN A 6 14.12 -3.12 10.57
N SER A 7 15.09 -2.56 11.27
CA SER A 7 15.85 -1.39 10.80
C SER A 7 16.64 -1.67 9.50
N ASN A 8 16.95 -2.93 9.22
CA ASN A 8 17.71 -3.33 8.03
C ASN A 8 16.80 -3.84 6.91
N ARG A 9 15.48 -3.79 7.11
CA ARG A 9 14.51 -4.19 6.10
C ARG A 9 14.05 -2.98 5.32
N THR A 10 13.71 -3.16 4.04
CA THR A 10 13.04 -2.11 3.27
C THR A 10 11.62 -1.96 3.77
N HIS A 11 11.25 -0.75 4.17
CA HIS A 11 9.92 -0.46 4.72
C HIS A 11 8.97 -0.08 3.61
N ILE A 12 7.94 -0.88 3.42
CA ILE A 12 6.91 -0.67 2.39
C ILE A 12 5.58 -0.42 3.09
N ILE A 13 5.08 0.79 2.94
CA ILE A 13 3.83 1.21 3.58
C ILE A 13 2.66 1.06 2.61
N PHE A 14 1.55 0.51 3.11
CA PHE A 14 0.30 0.44 2.36
C PHE A 14 -0.58 1.60 2.78
N LEU A 15 -0.90 2.45 1.84
CA LEU A 15 -1.71 3.65 2.04
C LEU A 15 -2.99 3.59 1.22
N GLY A 16 -3.99 4.33 1.62
CA GLY A 16 -5.24 4.45 0.91
C GLY A 16 -6.41 4.74 1.84
N ALA A 17 -7.57 4.94 1.26
CA ALA A 17 -8.79 5.22 2.01
C ALA A 17 -9.24 4.01 2.83
N VAL A 18 -10.08 4.26 3.82
CA VAL A 18 -10.78 3.21 4.55
C VAL A 18 -11.56 2.35 3.55
N ASN A 19 -11.54 1.04 3.72
CA ASN A 19 -12.22 0.08 2.84
C ASN A 19 -11.67 -0.04 1.42
N ALA A 20 -10.50 0.52 1.13
CA ALA A 20 -9.84 0.30 -0.17
C ALA A 20 -9.34 -1.14 -0.36
N GLY A 21 -9.28 -1.91 0.73
CA GLY A 21 -8.83 -3.30 0.69
C GLY A 21 -7.33 -3.45 0.93
N LYS A 22 -6.71 -2.53 1.64
CA LYS A 22 -5.26 -2.57 1.97
C LYS A 22 -4.87 -3.85 2.69
N SER A 23 -5.62 -4.19 3.74
CA SER A 23 -5.34 -5.39 4.54
C SER A 23 -5.52 -6.68 3.73
N SER A 24 -6.56 -6.75 2.92
CA SER A 24 -6.80 -7.90 2.04
C SER A 24 -5.68 -8.07 1.02
N LEU A 25 -5.20 -6.96 0.46
CA LEU A 25 -4.10 -6.97 -0.49
C LEU A 25 -2.79 -7.40 0.19
N LEU A 26 -2.52 -6.83 1.35
CA LEU A 26 -1.34 -7.19 2.14
C LEU A 26 -1.34 -8.68 2.49
N ASN A 27 -2.49 -9.22 2.91
CA ASN A 27 -2.63 -10.64 3.21
C ASN A 27 -2.36 -11.50 1.99
N ALA A 28 -2.90 -11.12 0.84
CA ALA A 28 -2.70 -11.85 -0.40
C ALA A 28 -1.23 -11.82 -0.83
N VAL A 29 -0.56 -10.67 -0.70
CA VAL A 29 0.85 -10.53 -1.04
C VAL A 29 1.73 -11.36 -0.12
N THR A 30 1.43 -11.39 1.16
CA THR A 30 2.21 -12.15 2.15
C THR A 30 1.78 -13.62 2.23
N GLU A 31 0.69 -14.00 1.56
CA GLU A 31 0.13 -15.36 1.60
C GLU A 31 -0.20 -15.84 3.01
N GLN A 32 -0.48 -14.91 3.91
CA GLN A 32 -0.87 -15.23 5.27
C GLN A 32 -2.19 -14.56 5.58
N GLU A 33 -3.10 -15.33 6.16
CA GLU A 33 -4.23 -14.72 6.80
C GLU A 33 -3.72 -13.97 8.01
N ILE A 34 -3.65 -12.68 7.88
CA ILE A 34 -3.51 -11.91 9.07
C ILE A 34 -4.85 -12.02 9.75
N SER A 35 -4.92 -12.80 10.76
CA SER A 35 -6.02 -12.74 11.65
C SER A 35 -5.92 -11.41 12.38
N ILE A 36 -6.21 -10.43 11.67
CA ILE A 36 -6.51 -9.22 12.23
C ILE A 36 -7.88 -9.21 12.66
N VAL A 37 -7.97 -9.84 13.32
CA VAL A 37 -8.39 -9.65 14.11
C VAL A 37 -8.71 -8.57 14.90
N SER A 38 -8.25 -7.69 14.71
CA SER A 38 -8.76 -6.62 15.09
C SER A 38 -10.09 -6.33 14.75
N ASN A 39 -10.68 -7.14 14.99
CA ASN A 39 -12.03 -7.11 15.16
C ASN A 39 -12.50 -6.24 16.27
N ILE A 40 -11.64 -5.66 16.96
CA ILE A 40 -12.02 -4.64 17.92
C ILE A 40 -12.08 -3.34 17.13
N GLN A 41 -13.20 -3.16 16.47
CA GLN A 41 -13.47 -1.96 15.72
C GLN A 41 -13.28 -0.73 16.59
N GLY A 42 -12.49 0.21 16.10
CA GLY A 42 -12.37 1.53 16.69
C GLY A 42 -11.40 1.68 17.85
N THR A 43 -10.71 0.64 18.26
CA THR A 43 -9.78 0.74 19.39
C THR A 43 -8.31 0.73 19.00
N THR A 44 -7.98 0.31 17.77
CA THR A 44 -6.59 0.25 17.38
C THR A 44 -6.26 1.39 16.44
N THR A 45 -5.36 2.24 16.88
CA THR A 45 -4.79 3.32 16.04
C THR A 45 -3.45 2.90 15.47
N ASP A 46 -2.93 1.75 15.87
CA ASP A 46 -1.61 1.28 15.45
C ASP A 46 -1.63 0.60 14.11
N SER A 47 -0.58 0.82 13.34
CA SER A 47 -0.37 0.12 12.08
C SER A 47 0.01 -1.33 12.34
N VAL A 48 -0.40 -2.22 11.44
CA VAL A 48 0.00 -3.63 11.48
C VAL A 48 1.29 -3.76 10.69
N LYS A 49 2.31 -4.37 11.29
CA LYS A 49 3.62 -4.58 10.66
C LYS A 49 3.85 -6.06 10.43
N LYS A 50 4.38 -6.37 9.25
CA LYS A 50 4.66 -7.75 8.88
C LYS A 50 5.97 -7.86 8.13
N THR A 51 6.84 -8.74 8.62
CA THR A 51 8.11 -9.02 7.95
C THR A 51 7.93 -10.11 6.90
N MET A 52 8.68 -9.98 5.80
CA MET A 52 8.67 -10.96 4.73
C MET A 52 10.00 -10.94 3.98
N GLU A 53 10.38 -12.09 3.43
CA GLU A 53 11.46 -12.17 2.45
C GLU A 53 10.83 -12.12 1.06
N LEU A 54 11.04 -11.01 0.36
CA LEU A 54 10.48 -10.81 -0.99
C LEU A 54 11.52 -11.25 -2.02
N ILE A 55 11.54 -12.53 -2.33
CA ILE A 55 12.55 -13.15 -3.18
C ILE A 55 12.29 -12.83 -4.66
N PRO A 56 13.32 -12.41 -5.43
CA PRO A 56 14.74 -12.33 -5.08
C PRO A 56 15.22 -11.00 -4.48
N PHE A 57 14.34 -10.06 -4.23
CA PHE A 57 14.71 -8.72 -3.73
C PHE A 57 15.40 -8.77 -2.36
N GLY A 58 14.78 -9.40 -1.37
CA GLY A 58 15.33 -9.51 -0.02
C GLY A 58 14.32 -9.19 1.09
N PRO A 59 14.83 -8.87 2.29
CA PRO A 59 13.95 -8.64 3.45
C PRO A 59 13.19 -7.33 3.36
N VAL A 60 11.89 -7.40 3.64
CA VAL A 60 11.01 -6.22 3.66
C VAL A 60 10.17 -6.21 4.94
N LEU A 61 9.72 -5.02 5.32
CA LEU A 61 8.74 -4.82 6.37
C LEU A 61 7.53 -4.15 5.74
N PHE A 62 6.43 -4.85 5.67
CA PHE A 62 5.15 -4.30 5.22
C PHE A 62 4.45 -3.63 6.38
N ILE A 63 3.93 -2.43 6.14
CA ILE A 63 3.22 -1.64 7.14
C ILE A 63 1.81 -1.35 6.61
N ASP A 64 0.80 -1.91 7.26
CA ASP A 64 -0.60 -1.61 6.95
C ASP A 64 -1.07 -0.48 7.87
N THR A 65 -1.56 0.59 7.29
CA THR A 65 -2.01 1.76 8.03
C THR A 65 -3.52 1.79 8.16
N ALA A 66 -4.00 2.48 9.17
CA ALA A 66 -5.40 2.86 9.23
C ALA A 66 -5.71 3.87 8.12
N GLY A 67 -6.93 3.83 7.59
CA GLY A 67 -7.31 4.74 6.51
C GLY A 67 -7.32 6.21 6.92
N PHE A 68 -7.12 7.10 5.94
CA PHE A 68 -6.98 8.53 6.17
C PHE A 68 -8.30 9.31 6.37
N ASN A 69 -9.44 8.72 6.06
CA ASN A 69 -10.66 9.50 5.88
C ASN A 69 -11.61 9.53 7.08
N ASP A 70 -11.08 9.58 8.26
CA ASP A 70 -11.90 9.61 9.47
C ASP A 70 -11.72 10.97 10.17
N ASP A 71 -12.76 11.78 10.19
CA ASP A 71 -12.76 13.12 10.79
C ASP A 71 -12.93 13.12 12.32
N THR A 72 -13.03 11.95 12.92
CA THR A 72 -13.11 11.82 14.38
C THR A 72 -11.77 12.11 15.05
N GLU A 73 -11.78 12.32 16.37
CA GLU A 73 -10.52 12.46 17.13
C GLU A 73 -9.63 11.23 16.99
N LEU A 74 -10.25 10.04 16.97
CA LEU A 74 -9.54 8.78 16.73
C LEU A 74 -8.93 8.76 15.33
N GLY A 75 -9.66 9.27 14.34
CA GLY A 75 -9.17 9.39 12.97
C GLY A 75 -7.98 10.32 12.85
N LYS A 76 -7.99 11.46 13.55
CA LYS A 76 -6.85 12.39 13.59
C LYS A 76 -5.61 11.73 14.18
N LEU A 77 -5.79 10.95 15.25
CA LEU A 77 -4.69 10.20 15.87
C LEU A 77 -4.11 9.16 14.91
N ARG A 78 -4.97 8.49 14.14
CA ARG A 78 -4.55 7.54 13.10
C ARG A 78 -3.74 8.24 12.02
N ILE A 79 -4.14 9.43 11.59
CA ILE A 79 -3.43 10.24 10.60
C ILE A 79 -2.04 10.61 11.12
N GLU A 80 -1.93 11.07 12.35
CA GLU A 80 -0.64 11.39 12.97
C GLU A 80 0.32 10.20 12.99
N LYS A 81 -0.19 9.03 13.38
CA LYS A 81 0.60 7.79 13.38
C LYS A 81 1.03 7.39 11.97
N THR A 82 0.12 7.53 11.00
CA THR A 82 0.41 7.24 9.60
C THR A 82 1.49 8.15 9.06
N LEU A 83 1.46 9.45 9.39
CA LEU A 83 2.51 10.38 8.99
C LEU A 83 3.87 10.00 9.55
N LYS A 84 3.93 9.52 10.79
CA LYS A 84 5.17 9.02 11.38
C LYS A 84 5.71 7.81 10.62
N GLU A 85 4.82 6.90 10.22
CA GLU A 85 5.21 5.71 9.44
C GLU A 85 5.67 6.09 8.02
N ILE A 86 5.01 7.06 7.38
CA ILE A 86 5.40 7.58 6.06
C ILE A 86 6.84 8.09 6.11
N LYS A 87 7.21 8.85 7.13
CA LYS A 87 8.56 9.41 7.29
C LYS A 87 9.64 8.34 7.40
N LYS A 88 9.29 7.16 7.86
CA LYS A 88 10.21 6.05 8.05
C LYS A 88 10.19 5.06 6.88
N SER A 89 9.28 5.22 5.95
CA SER A 89 9.09 4.26 4.87
C SER A 89 9.94 4.59 3.65
N ASP A 90 10.34 3.55 2.94
CA ASP A 90 11.17 3.66 1.74
C ASP A 90 10.34 3.67 0.47
N PHE A 91 9.17 3.07 0.51
CA PHE A 91 8.30 2.88 -0.64
C PHE A 91 6.85 2.73 -0.20
N ALA A 92 5.90 3.13 -1.04
CA ALA A 92 4.49 3.00 -0.75
C ALA A 92 3.74 2.22 -1.83
N VAL A 93 2.80 1.42 -1.38
CA VAL A 93 1.75 0.87 -2.24
C VAL A 93 0.48 1.65 -1.91
N TYR A 94 0.06 2.50 -2.84
CA TYR A 94 -1.16 3.28 -2.69
C TYR A 94 -2.32 2.48 -3.27
N VAL A 95 -3.28 2.12 -2.40
CA VAL A 95 -4.39 1.23 -2.77
C VAL A 95 -5.66 2.04 -2.94
N VAL A 96 -6.30 1.91 -4.10
CA VAL A 96 -7.61 2.51 -4.34
C VAL A 96 -8.63 1.43 -4.66
N ASP A 97 -9.87 1.65 -4.24
CA ASP A 97 -10.99 0.82 -4.66
C ASP A 97 -11.46 1.33 -6.01
N GLY A 98 -11.33 0.52 -7.05
CA GLY A 98 -11.71 0.92 -8.40
C GLY A 98 -13.19 1.24 -8.57
N ASN A 99 -14.04 0.70 -7.70
CA ASN A 99 -15.48 0.96 -7.74
C ASN A 99 -15.92 2.16 -6.89
N ASN A 100 -15.03 2.69 -6.10
CA ASN A 100 -15.33 3.81 -5.21
C ASN A 100 -14.17 4.81 -5.22
N PHE A 101 -13.81 5.25 -6.42
CA PHE A 101 -12.70 6.17 -6.62
C PHE A 101 -13.16 7.61 -6.48
N ASP A 102 -12.46 8.38 -5.65
CA ASP A 102 -12.67 9.82 -5.48
C ASP A 102 -11.41 10.56 -5.88
N ILE A 103 -11.50 11.37 -6.93
CA ILE A 103 -10.38 12.12 -7.49
C ILE A 103 -9.79 13.13 -6.49
N ASN A 104 -10.62 13.74 -5.67
CA ASN A 104 -10.16 14.75 -4.70
C ASN A 104 -9.32 14.10 -3.61
N ILE A 105 -9.77 12.97 -3.09
CA ILE A 105 -9.04 12.18 -2.10
C ILE A 105 -7.73 11.66 -2.70
N TYR A 106 -7.79 11.15 -3.93
CA TYR A 106 -6.62 10.69 -4.65
C TYR A 106 -5.57 11.80 -4.77
N ASN A 107 -5.97 12.98 -5.20
CA ASN A 107 -5.07 14.12 -5.35
C ASN A 107 -4.44 14.53 -4.02
N GLU A 108 -5.20 14.52 -2.93
CA GLU A 108 -4.68 14.83 -1.59
C GLU A 108 -3.63 13.81 -1.15
N HIS A 109 -3.88 12.53 -1.37
CA HIS A 109 -2.97 11.47 -0.99
C HIS A 109 -1.68 11.50 -1.83
N ILE A 110 -1.80 11.74 -3.14
CA ILE A 110 -0.64 11.86 -4.02
C ILE A 110 0.22 13.06 -3.60
N ALA A 111 -0.41 14.20 -3.30
CA ALA A 111 0.31 15.38 -2.82
C ALA A 111 1.07 15.09 -1.52
N LEU A 112 0.47 14.32 -0.63
CA LEU A 112 1.09 13.92 0.63
C LEU A 112 2.34 13.06 0.40
N MET A 113 2.26 12.07 -0.47
CA MET A 113 3.41 11.22 -0.80
C MET A 113 4.53 12.01 -1.45
N LYS A 114 4.19 12.94 -2.34
CA LYS A 114 5.18 13.83 -2.96
C LYS A 114 5.83 14.75 -1.96
N LYS A 115 5.06 15.29 -1.01
CA LYS A 115 5.59 16.16 0.05
C LYS A 115 6.68 15.47 0.86
N TYR A 116 6.55 14.18 1.12
CA TYR A 116 7.53 13.41 1.89
C TYR A 116 8.54 12.67 1.01
N ASN A 117 8.55 12.95 -0.30
CA ASN A 117 9.44 12.28 -1.27
C ASN A 117 9.37 10.76 -1.20
N LEU A 118 8.17 10.24 -1.00
CA LEU A 118 7.93 8.81 -0.88
C LEU A 118 7.59 8.23 -2.25
N PRO A 119 8.46 7.39 -2.85
CA PRO A 119 8.15 6.71 -4.10
C PRO A 119 6.98 5.76 -3.90
N PHE A 120 6.12 5.64 -4.90
CA PHE A 120 4.94 4.79 -4.77
C PHE A 120 4.49 4.21 -6.09
N ILE A 121 3.70 3.15 -5.99
CA ILE A 121 2.90 2.60 -7.09
C ILE A 121 1.44 2.64 -6.67
N THR A 122 0.55 2.75 -7.65
CA THR A 122 -0.90 2.77 -7.38
C THR A 122 -1.52 1.44 -7.78
N ALA A 123 -2.06 0.75 -6.80
CA ALA A 123 -2.77 -0.51 -6.98
C ALA A 123 -4.27 -0.25 -6.99
N VAL A 124 -4.93 -0.53 -8.12
CA VAL A 124 -6.39 -0.43 -8.24
C VAL A 124 -6.97 -1.79 -7.90
N ASN A 125 -7.46 -1.90 -6.68
CA ASN A 125 -7.96 -3.15 -6.12
C ASN A 125 -9.41 -3.44 -6.58
N LYS A 126 -9.84 -4.66 -6.36
CA LYS A 126 -11.18 -5.13 -6.74
C LYS A 126 -11.43 -5.04 -8.25
N SER A 127 -10.36 -5.27 -9.03
CA SER A 127 -10.42 -5.18 -10.49
C SER A 127 -11.36 -6.20 -11.12
N ASP A 128 -11.62 -7.30 -10.43
CA ASP A 128 -12.60 -8.32 -10.85
C ASP A 128 -14.03 -7.76 -10.95
N LEU A 129 -14.30 -6.66 -10.25
CA LEU A 129 -15.61 -6.00 -10.25
C LEU A 129 -15.69 -4.82 -11.23
N LEU A 130 -14.59 -4.53 -11.96
CA LEU A 130 -14.54 -3.41 -12.88
C LEU A 130 -14.82 -3.81 -14.31
N SER A 131 -15.64 -3.03 -15.01
CA SER A 131 -15.80 -3.17 -16.46
C SER A 131 -14.54 -2.66 -17.18
N ASP A 132 -14.36 -3.07 -18.43
CA ASP A 132 -13.26 -2.58 -19.25
C ASP A 132 -13.35 -1.07 -19.47
N GLU A 133 -14.56 -0.54 -19.62
CA GLU A 133 -14.80 0.90 -19.74
C GLU A 133 -14.33 1.65 -18.50
N LYS A 134 -14.63 1.14 -17.31
CA LYS A 134 -14.21 1.75 -16.05
C LYS A 134 -12.70 1.73 -15.90
N LYS A 135 -12.06 0.64 -16.29
CA LYS A 135 -10.60 0.55 -16.28
C LYS A 135 -9.97 1.60 -17.19
N GLU A 136 -10.52 1.80 -18.38
CA GLU A 136 -10.03 2.82 -19.31
C GLU A 136 -10.22 4.24 -18.76
N GLU A 137 -11.34 4.52 -18.10
CA GLU A 137 -11.55 5.80 -17.42
C GLU A 137 -10.48 6.05 -16.36
N LEU A 138 -10.20 5.04 -15.53
CA LEU A 138 -9.22 5.15 -14.44
C LEU A 138 -7.80 5.32 -14.98
N LYS A 139 -7.47 4.70 -16.10
CA LYS A 139 -6.17 4.87 -16.75
C LYS A 139 -5.90 6.31 -17.20
N LYS A 140 -6.94 7.07 -17.46
CA LYS A 140 -6.81 8.49 -17.87
C LYS A 140 -6.54 9.39 -16.67
N ILE A 141 -6.95 8.96 -15.47
CA ILE A 141 -6.87 9.77 -14.26
C ILE A 141 -5.66 9.37 -13.41
N ILE A 142 -5.42 8.08 -13.29
CA ILE A 142 -4.36 7.53 -12.45
C ILE A 142 -3.14 7.24 -13.33
N LYS A 143 -1.99 7.77 -12.92
CA LYS A 143 -0.74 7.51 -13.62
C LYS A 143 -0.25 6.10 -13.29
N GLU A 144 -0.05 5.28 -14.33
CA GLU A 144 0.43 3.90 -14.19
C GLU A 144 -0.37 3.06 -13.18
N PRO A 145 -1.69 2.90 -13.36
CA PRO A 145 -2.46 2.08 -12.44
C PRO A 145 -2.20 0.60 -12.67
N TYR A 146 -2.01 -0.15 -11.59
CA TYR A 146 -1.91 -1.60 -11.64
C TYR A 146 -3.22 -2.20 -11.16
N PHE A 147 -3.97 -2.82 -12.06
CA PHE A 147 -5.27 -3.42 -11.74
C PHE A 147 -5.05 -4.79 -11.12
N ILE A 148 -5.51 -4.96 -9.89
CA ILE A 148 -5.33 -6.19 -9.14
C ILE A 148 -6.61 -6.61 -8.44
N SER A 149 -6.69 -7.88 -8.10
CA SER A 149 -7.73 -8.41 -7.24
C SER A 149 -7.08 -9.28 -6.18
N ALA A 150 -7.36 -9.00 -4.92
CA ALA A 150 -6.87 -9.81 -3.80
C ALA A 150 -7.39 -11.26 -3.88
N LYS A 151 -8.45 -11.49 -4.66
CA LYS A 151 -9.04 -12.82 -4.87
C LYS A 151 -8.42 -13.58 -6.05
N ASP A 152 -7.65 -12.90 -6.91
CA ASP A 152 -7.03 -13.48 -8.08
C ASP A 152 -5.54 -13.67 -7.83
N ARG A 153 -5.14 -14.92 -7.63
CA ARG A 153 -3.75 -15.26 -7.33
C ARG A 153 -2.78 -14.83 -8.43
N GLU A 154 -3.19 -14.93 -9.70
CA GLU A 154 -2.35 -14.52 -10.83
C GLU A 154 -2.04 -13.03 -10.78
N SER A 155 -3.05 -12.21 -10.52
CA SER A 155 -2.87 -10.77 -10.43
C SER A 155 -1.95 -10.38 -9.24
N ILE A 156 -2.01 -11.13 -8.15
CA ILE A 156 -1.15 -10.92 -6.99
C ILE A 156 0.30 -11.29 -7.33
N LEU A 157 0.52 -12.39 -8.04
CA LEU A 157 1.86 -12.79 -8.46
C LEU A 157 2.46 -11.76 -9.42
N ASP A 158 1.69 -11.26 -10.37
CA ASP A 158 2.11 -10.20 -11.27
C ASP A 158 2.43 -8.91 -10.53
N PHE A 159 1.61 -8.56 -9.55
CA PHE A 159 1.83 -7.39 -8.70
C PHE A 159 3.14 -7.52 -7.90
N LYS A 160 3.43 -8.69 -7.35
CA LYS A 160 4.69 -8.94 -6.64
C LYS A 160 5.90 -8.72 -7.55
N LYS A 161 5.83 -9.18 -8.80
CA LYS A 161 6.90 -8.97 -9.79
C LYS A 161 7.12 -7.50 -10.06
N ILE A 162 6.04 -6.74 -10.24
CA ILE A 162 6.11 -5.30 -10.46
C ILE A 162 6.71 -4.60 -9.24
N LEU A 163 6.31 -4.97 -8.05
CA LEU A 163 6.82 -4.43 -6.81
C LEU A 163 8.33 -4.66 -6.70
N ILE A 164 8.78 -5.87 -6.98
CA ILE A 164 10.22 -6.22 -6.96
C ILE A 164 10.99 -5.38 -7.98
N GLU A 165 10.48 -5.22 -9.20
CA GLU A 165 11.12 -4.40 -10.24
C GLU A 165 11.29 -2.94 -9.76
N LYS A 166 10.25 -2.38 -9.17
CA LYS A 166 10.30 -0.99 -8.67
C LYS A 166 11.26 -0.84 -7.50
N LEU A 167 11.31 -1.82 -6.62
CA LEU A 167 12.23 -1.82 -5.49
C LEU A 167 13.69 -1.98 -5.94
N ASP A 168 13.95 -2.81 -6.94
CA ASP A 168 15.28 -2.99 -7.50
C ASP A 168 15.79 -1.69 -8.14
N ILE A 169 14.93 -0.98 -8.88
CA ILE A 169 15.27 0.32 -9.47
C ILE A 169 15.60 1.33 -8.37
N LEU A 170 14.82 1.34 -7.30
CA LEU A 170 15.02 2.23 -6.16
C LEU A 170 16.39 1.99 -5.50
N GLU A 171 16.81 0.74 -5.37
CA GLU A 171 18.11 0.38 -4.80
C GLU A 171 19.27 0.75 -5.69
N GLU A 172 19.14 0.54 -7.00
CA GLU A 172 20.18 0.82 -7.99
C GLU A 172 20.42 2.32 -8.18
N GLU A 173 19.37 3.13 -8.09
CA GLU A 173 19.44 4.56 -8.35
C GLU A 173 18.78 5.41 -7.23
N PRO A 174 19.27 5.31 -5.99
CA PRO A 174 18.62 6.00 -4.88
C PRO A 174 18.63 7.53 -5.01
N SER A 175 19.54 8.08 -5.80
CA SER A 175 19.65 9.53 -6.00
C SER A 175 18.62 10.10 -6.97
N LEU A 176 18.04 9.30 -7.83
CA LEU A 176 17.06 9.75 -8.83
C LEU A 176 15.63 9.78 -8.27
N LEU A 177 15.42 9.16 -7.13
CA LEU A 177 14.09 9.02 -6.54
C LEU A 177 13.90 9.84 -5.26
N LYS A 178 14.91 10.56 -4.88
CA LYS A 178 14.84 11.48 -3.74
C LYS A 178 14.44 12.88 -4.18
#